data_6de7dc0bed227ae5b6beb5022ce3da94
#
_entry.id   6de7dc0bed227ae5b6beb5022ce3da94
#
_cell.length_a   1.000
_cell.length_b   1.000
_cell.length_c   1.000
_cell.angle_alpha   90.00
_cell.angle_beta   90.00
_cell.angle_gamma   90.00
#
_symmetry.space_group_name_H-M   'P 1'
#
loop_
_entity.id
_entity.type
_entity.pdbx_description
1 polymer ?
#
loop_
_entity_poly.entity_id
_entity_poly.type
_entity_poly.pdbx_seq_one_letter_code
_entity_poly.pdbx_strand_id
1 'polypeptide(L)'
;MKNIVQKLKITAAVALAAFATGAVAQSDAWPSRAITIIGGFPGGAGTDIYARKLGDLLTKSLNVSIVVDSKTGAGGNIASDLVARSAPDGYTFLLGTAGTHAINAALYNKLTFDVERDFTRIALLGDVPNVLLINPKKHPEIKNCGDLLRAVRAKPGAFNYSSTGNGASTHLSAAQFANAAKIDIVHVPYRGQGPAMSALLGGDVDFFFNQSAPAIASVKGGRTVALAVTSPQRLAALPEVPTVAE
;
A
#
# COMPACT_ATOMS: atom_id res chain seq x y z
N MET A 1 72.04 23.93 22.71
CA MET A 1 70.99 22.98 23.11
C MET A 1 69.56 23.53 22.98
N LYS A 2 69.23 24.76 23.41
CA LYS A 2 67.86 25.31 23.35
C LYS A 2 67.31 25.37 21.91
N ASN A 3 68.07 25.72 20.89
CA ASN A 3 67.65 25.82 19.49
C ASN A 3 67.33 24.47 18.82
N ILE A 4 67.93 23.38 19.26
CA ILE A 4 67.67 22.03 18.74
C ILE A 4 66.33 21.49 19.25
N VAL A 5 66.04 21.72 20.55
CA VAL A 5 64.79 21.33 21.18
C VAL A 5 63.62 22.08 20.61
N GLN A 6 63.81 23.38 20.27
CA GLN A 6 62.75 24.21 19.65
C GLN A 6 62.43 23.77 18.21
N LYS A 7 63.47 23.43 17.42
CA LYS A 7 63.27 22.88 16.06
C LYS A 7 62.58 21.54 16.11
N LEU A 8 62.93 20.65 17.04
CA LEU A 8 62.26 19.34 17.20
C LEU A 8 60.76 19.51 17.58
N LYS A 9 60.43 20.45 18.43
CA LYS A 9 58.99 20.73 18.78
C LYS A 9 58.18 21.26 17.60
N ILE A 10 58.77 22.10 16.76
CA ILE A 10 58.12 22.66 15.57
C ILE A 10 57.91 21.54 14.52
N THR A 11 58.90 20.70 14.29
CA THR A 11 58.79 19.58 13.37
C THR A 11 57.75 18.55 13.82
N ALA A 12 57.68 18.26 15.14
CA ALA A 12 56.63 17.37 15.69
C ALA A 12 55.22 17.95 15.58
N ALA A 13 55.06 19.28 15.80
CA ALA A 13 53.77 19.96 15.66
C ALA A 13 53.28 20.00 14.21
N VAL A 14 54.19 20.18 13.23
CA VAL A 14 53.87 20.15 11.80
C VAL A 14 53.51 18.75 11.34
N ALA A 15 54.20 17.73 11.84
CA ALA A 15 53.88 16.33 11.54
C ALA A 15 52.51 15.93 12.10
N LEU A 16 52.15 16.37 13.34
CA LEU A 16 50.85 16.11 13.95
C LEU A 16 49.72 16.84 13.18
N ALA A 17 49.94 18.07 12.69
CA ALA A 17 48.99 18.81 11.91
C ALA A 17 48.75 18.18 10.52
N ALA A 18 49.77 17.56 9.90
CA ALA A 18 49.66 16.85 8.64
C ALA A 18 48.84 15.54 8.75
N PHE A 19 48.83 14.90 9.91
CA PHE A 19 47.97 13.71 10.15
C PHE A 19 46.53 14.06 10.47
N ALA A 20 46.25 15.27 10.92
CA ALA A 20 44.86 15.70 11.20
C ALA A 20 44.02 16.04 9.96
N THR A 21 44.66 16.27 8.80
CA THR A 21 43.95 16.61 7.54
C THR A 21 43.49 15.40 6.73
N GLY A 22 43.79 14.17 7.18
CA GLY A 22 43.46 12.93 6.44
C GLY A 22 42.09 12.31 6.77
N ALA A 23 41.37 12.82 7.74
CA ALA A 23 40.03 12.33 8.08
C ALA A 23 38.95 13.18 7.37
N VAL A 24 39.03 13.29 6.03
CA VAL A 24 37.83 13.55 5.25
C VAL A 24 36.96 12.31 5.42
N ALA A 25 35.93 12.42 6.26
CA ALA A 25 34.90 11.40 6.33
C ALA A 25 34.41 11.20 4.90
N GLN A 26 34.83 10.11 4.28
CA GLN A 26 34.27 9.65 3.03
C GLN A 26 32.82 9.33 3.36
N SER A 27 31.93 10.28 3.10
CA SER A 27 30.50 9.99 3.17
C SER A 27 30.31 8.89 2.13
N ASP A 28 30.10 7.66 2.60
CA ASP A 28 29.73 6.57 1.72
C ASP A 28 28.61 7.07 0.82
N ALA A 29 28.84 7.01 -0.49
CA ALA A 29 27.85 7.49 -1.44
C ALA A 29 26.54 6.75 -1.18
N TRP A 30 25.48 7.50 -0.89
CA TRP A 30 24.14 6.87 -0.75
C TRP A 30 23.65 6.45 -2.13
N PRO A 31 23.06 5.24 -2.23
CA PRO A 31 22.92 4.18 -1.25
C PRO A 31 24.15 3.24 -1.21
N SER A 32 24.69 2.95 -0.02
CA SER A 32 25.81 2.03 0.20
C SER A 32 25.40 0.64 0.69
N ARG A 33 24.11 0.43 1.02
CA ARG A 33 23.53 -0.83 1.51
C ARG A 33 22.12 -1.04 1.00
N ALA A 34 21.54 -2.22 1.26
CA ALA A 34 20.17 -2.53 0.87
C ALA A 34 19.18 -1.52 1.43
N ILE A 35 18.18 -1.18 0.61
CA ILE A 35 17.04 -0.34 0.95
C ILE A 35 15.84 -1.24 1.21
N THR A 36 15.03 -0.91 2.22
CA THR A 36 13.82 -1.67 2.56
C THR A 36 12.57 -0.84 2.25
N ILE A 37 11.63 -1.43 1.52
CA ILE A 37 10.29 -0.87 1.30
C ILE A 37 9.31 -1.68 2.16
N ILE A 38 8.68 -1.01 3.14
CA ILE A 38 7.69 -1.61 4.03
C ILE A 38 6.30 -1.37 3.48
N GLY A 39 5.52 -2.44 3.29
CA GLY A 39 4.10 -2.40 2.94
C GLY A 39 3.20 -2.76 4.12
N GLY A 40 2.00 -2.17 4.17
CA GLY A 40 1.00 -2.42 5.23
C GLY A 40 0.05 -3.59 4.95
N PHE A 41 0.20 -4.27 3.80
CA PHE A 41 -0.73 -5.30 3.34
C PHE A 41 0.03 -6.57 2.92
N PRO A 42 -0.64 -7.75 2.95
CA PRO A 42 0.02 -9.02 2.63
C PRO A 42 0.57 -9.08 1.20
N GLY A 43 1.52 -9.98 0.99
CA GLY A 43 2.02 -10.33 -0.34
C GLY A 43 0.88 -10.68 -1.31
N GLY A 44 1.00 -10.22 -2.57
CA GLY A 44 -0.04 -10.38 -3.59
C GLY A 44 -1.16 -9.34 -3.56
N ALA A 45 -1.22 -8.48 -2.55
CA ALA A 45 -2.08 -7.29 -2.60
C ALA A 45 -1.60 -6.32 -3.71
N GLY A 46 -2.49 -5.47 -4.22
CA GLY A 46 -2.12 -4.50 -5.25
C GLY A 46 -0.92 -3.64 -4.84
N THR A 47 -0.86 -3.18 -3.59
CA THR A 47 0.28 -2.43 -3.04
C THR A 47 1.58 -3.23 -3.03
N ASP A 48 1.55 -4.53 -2.72
CA ASP A 48 2.75 -5.40 -2.76
C ASP A 48 3.28 -5.55 -4.21
N ILE A 49 2.38 -5.69 -5.18
CA ILE A 49 2.76 -5.75 -6.60
C ILE A 49 3.47 -4.46 -7.03
N TYR A 50 2.96 -3.30 -6.63
CA TYR A 50 3.61 -2.00 -6.89
C TYR A 50 4.97 -1.89 -6.20
N ALA A 51 5.07 -2.28 -4.92
CA ALA A 51 6.33 -2.24 -4.17
C ALA A 51 7.41 -3.10 -4.82
N ARG A 52 7.07 -4.33 -5.24
CA ARG A 52 8.02 -5.22 -5.93
C ARG A 52 8.44 -4.67 -7.28
N LYS A 53 7.49 -4.18 -8.08
CA LYS A 53 7.81 -3.58 -9.37
C LYS A 53 8.72 -2.36 -9.23
N LEU A 54 8.45 -1.50 -8.26
CA LEU A 54 9.32 -0.37 -7.92
C LEU A 54 10.69 -0.86 -7.44
N GLY A 55 10.73 -1.87 -6.57
CA GLY A 55 11.96 -2.49 -6.09
C GLY A 55 12.85 -2.99 -7.21
N ASP A 56 12.28 -3.70 -8.20
CA ASP A 56 13.00 -4.18 -9.38
C ASP A 56 13.62 -3.03 -10.21
N LEU A 57 12.87 -1.93 -10.37
CA LEU A 57 13.35 -0.75 -11.10
C LEU A 57 14.46 -0.04 -10.33
N LEU A 58 14.28 0.17 -9.02
CA LEU A 58 15.27 0.83 -8.17
C LEU A 58 16.55 -0.01 -8.02
N THR A 59 16.45 -1.34 -7.93
CA THR A 59 17.62 -2.22 -7.91
C THR A 59 18.50 -2.01 -9.14
N LYS A 60 17.88 -1.90 -10.32
CA LYS A 60 18.60 -1.64 -11.58
C LYS A 60 19.19 -0.23 -11.65
N SER A 61 18.46 0.77 -11.16
CA SER A 61 18.85 2.18 -11.24
C SER A 61 19.94 2.56 -10.22
N LEU A 62 19.81 2.04 -8.98
CA LEU A 62 20.70 2.40 -7.88
C LEU A 62 21.83 1.38 -7.65
N ASN A 63 21.78 0.24 -8.34
CA ASN A 63 22.75 -0.86 -8.19
C ASN A 63 22.88 -1.36 -6.74
N VAL A 64 21.78 -1.38 -5.99
CA VAL A 64 21.68 -1.93 -4.63
C VAL A 64 20.48 -2.83 -4.50
N SER A 65 20.50 -3.75 -3.53
CA SER A 65 19.37 -4.62 -3.24
C SER A 65 18.20 -3.82 -2.66
N ILE A 66 17.00 -4.05 -3.17
CA ILE A 66 15.75 -3.51 -2.61
C ILE A 66 14.95 -4.67 -2.01
N VAL A 67 14.72 -4.61 -0.71
CA VAL A 67 13.94 -5.60 0.03
C VAL A 67 12.51 -5.09 0.20
N VAL A 68 11.52 -5.86 -0.23
CA VAL A 68 10.11 -5.55 0.04
C VAL A 68 9.63 -6.43 1.18
N ASP A 69 9.21 -5.81 2.28
CA ASP A 69 8.69 -6.50 3.47
C ASP A 69 7.27 -6.02 3.79
N SER A 70 6.44 -6.91 4.33
CA SER A 70 5.02 -6.63 4.64
C SER A 70 4.76 -6.74 6.13
N LYS A 71 4.34 -5.64 6.76
CA LYS A 71 3.93 -5.56 8.18
C LYS A 71 2.43 -5.30 8.25
N THR A 72 1.66 -6.37 8.23
CA THR A 72 0.20 -6.32 8.07
C THR A 72 -0.53 -6.06 9.38
N GLY A 73 -1.69 -5.41 9.30
CA GLY A 73 -2.62 -5.23 10.41
C GLY A 73 -3.05 -3.78 10.63
N ALA A 74 -4.15 -3.61 11.36
CA ALA A 74 -4.76 -2.32 11.70
C ALA A 74 -4.93 -1.38 10.47
N GLY A 75 -5.40 -1.91 9.32
CA GLY A 75 -5.56 -1.09 8.10
C GLY A 75 -4.24 -0.55 7.53
N GLY A 76 -3.09 -1.17 7.83
CA GLY A 76 -1.75 -0.74 7.43
C GLY A 76 -1.02 0.13 8.45
N ASN A 77 -1.66 0.46 9.58
CA ASN A 77 -1.08 1.34 10.61
C ASN A 77 0.17 0.72 11.27
N ILE A 78 0.27 -0.62 11.36
CA ILE A 78 1.46 -1.29 11.91
C ILE A 78 2.70 -0.99 11.08
N ALA A 79 2.59 -1.04 9.76
CA ALA A 79 3.68 -0.68 8.85
C ALA A 79 4.04 0.80 8.96
N SER A 80 3.04 1.68 9.03
CA SER A 80 3.22 3.13 9.16
C SER A 80 3.94 3.48 10.45
N ASP A 81 3.52 2.92 11.59
CA ASP A 81 4.16 3.15 12.89
C ASP A 81 5.64 2.68 12.90
N LEU A 82 5.91 1.51 12.31
CA LEU A 82 7.28 0.99 12.19
C LEU A 82 8.18 1.94 11.42
N VAL A 83 7.72 2.45 10.27
CA VAL A 83 8.53 3.35 9.44
C VAL A 83 8.67 4.73 10.09
N ALA A 84 7.61 5.26 10.72
CA ALA A 84 7.67 6.52 11.47
C ALA A 84 8.74 6.52 12.58
N ARG A 85 9.02 5.33 13.16
CA ARG A 85 10.06 5.15 14.19
C ARG A 85 11.42 4.74 13.63
N SER A 86 11.54 4.50 12.33
CA SER A 86 12.81 4.13 11.71
C SER A 86 13.74 5.33 11.60
N ALA A 87 15.06 5.06 11.48
CA ALA A 87 16.04 6.12 11.26
C ALA A 87 15.75 6.86 9.93
N PRO A 88 15.79 8.20 9.92
CA PRO A 88 15.53 9.00 8.72
C PRO A 88 16.77 9.10 7.81
N ASP A 89 17.40 7.95 7.53
CA ASP A 89 18.68 7.84 6.80
C ASP A 89 18.52 7.47 5.32
N GLY A 90 17.28 7.37 4.83
CA GLY A 90 16.98 7.04 3.45
C GLY A 90 17.07 5.56 3.09
N TYR A 91 17.09 4.64 4.08
CA TYR A 91 17.13 3.20 3.84
C TYR A 91 15.84 2.46 4.18
N THR A 92 14.87 3.13 4.81
CA THR A 92 13.57 2.55 5.11
C THR A 92 12.47 3.42 4.55
N PHE A 93 11.70 2.88 3.62
CA PHE A 93 10.58 3.56 2.97
C PHE A 93 9.27 2.90 3.29
N LEU A 94 8.22 3.69 3.36
CA LEU A 94 6.85 3.20 3.45
C LEU A 94 6.18 3.28 2.08
N LEU A 95 5.58 2.18 1.64
CA LEU A 95 4.56 2.24 0.63
C LEU A 95 3.22 2.54 1.31
N GLY A 96 2.96 3.82 1.48
CA GLY A 96 1.70 4.32 2.05
C GLY A 96 0.54 4.20 1.08
N THR A 97 -0.66 4.35 1.61
CA THR A 97 -1.91 4.36 0.86
C THR A 97 -2.79 5.54 1.31
N ALA A 98 -3.82 5.87 0.54
CA ALA A 98 -4.84 6.81 0.99
C ALA A 98 -5.47 6.36 2.33
N GLY A 99 -5.59 5.04 2.56
CA GLY A 99 -6.03 4.49 3.85
C GLY A 99 -5.14 4.95 5.00
N THR A 100 -3.84 4.65 4.92
CA THR A 100 -2.88 4.93 6.01
C THR A 100 -2.57 6.41 6.20
N HIS A 101 -2.58 7.23 5.12
CA HIS A 101 -2.11 8.62 5.13
C HIS A 101 -3.20 9.68 4.97
N ALA A 102 -4.47 9.28 4.90
CA ALA A 102 -5.61 10.21 4.89
C ALA A 102 -6.76 9.70 5.75
N ILE A 103 -7.26 8.49 5.46
CA ILE A 103 -8.51 7.99 6.01
C ILE A 103 -8.36 7.55 7.47
N ASN A 104 -7.28 6.86 7.81
CA ASN A 104 -7.06 6.31 9.15
C ASN A 104 -6.94 7.39 10.22
N ALA A 105 -6.50 8.59 9.87
CA ALA A 105 -6.49 9.75 10.77
C ALA A 105 -7.90 10.13 11.26
N ALA A 106 -8.92 9.92 10.44
CA ALA A 106 -10.32 10.17 10.81
C ALA A 106 -11.04 8.92 11.35
N LEU A 107 -10.55 7.72 10.99
CA LEU A 107 -11.23 6.46 11.32
C LEU A 107 -10.78 5.88 12.68
N TYR A 108 -9.52 6.04 13.05
CA TYR A 108 -8.97 5.47 14.28
C TYR A 108 -8.90 6.55 15.35
N ASN A 109 -9.45 6.26 16.53
CA ASN A 109 -9.46 7.18 17.68
C ASN A 109 -8.03 7.55 18.17
N LYS A 110 -7.06 6.69 17.90
CA LYS A 110 -5.66 6.91 18.31
C LYS A 110 -4.72 6.29 17.29
N LEU A 111 -3.93 7.13 16.63
CA LEU A 111 -2.76 6.73 15.86
C LEU A 111 -1.50 6.95 16.71
N THR A 112 -0.49 6.11 16.49
CA THR A 112 0.81 6.18 17.18
C THR A 112 1.84 6.97 16.38
N PHE A 113 1.45 7.53 15.23
CA PHE A 113 2.24 8.36 14.33
C PHE A 113 1.38 9.52 13.80
N ASP A 114 2.05 10.57 13.34
CA ASP A 114 1.46 11.72 12.68
C ASP A 114 1.78 11.68 11.19
N VAL A 115 0.74 11.63 10.35
CA VAL A 115 0.87 11.46 8.89
C VAL A 115 1.55 12.64 8.18
N GLU A 116 1.53 13.82 8.78
CA GLU A 116 2.11 15.04 8.22
C GLU A 116 3.54 15.28 8.71
N ARG A 117 3.81 14.98 9.98
CA ARG A 117 5.07 15.29 10.64
C ARG A 117 6.09 14.17 10.55
N ASP A 118 5.65 12.91 10.66
CA ASP A 118 6.57 11.79 10.86
C ASP A 118 7.02 11.15 9.53
N PHE A 119 6.59 11.70 8.37
CA PHE A 119 6.95 11.19 7.04
C PHE A 119 7.38 12.31 6.09
N THR A 120 8.49 12.08 5.39
CA THR A 120 8.85 12.86 4.20
C THR A 120 8.21 12.22 2.97
N ARG A 121 7.30 12.95 2.31
CA ARG A 121 6.65 12.49 1.07
C ARG A 121 7.64 12.55 -0.08
N ILE A 122 7.75 11.47 -0.86
CA ILE A 122 8.71 11.36 -1.95
C ILE A 122 8.01 11.42 -3.30
N ALA A 123 7.06 10.53 -3.55
CA ALA A 123 6.34 10.47 -4.82
C ALA A 123 4.98 9.79 -4.68
N LEU A 124 4.03 10.20 -5.53
CA LEU A 124 2.80 9.45 -5.79
C LEU A 124 3.11 8.45 -6.91
N LEU A 125 3.04 7.16 -6.60
CA LEU A 125 3.34 6.09 -7.56
C LEU A 125 2.19 5.81 -8.53
N GLY A 126 0.97 6.16 -8.16
CA GLY A 126 -0.23 6.00 -8.97
C GLY A 126 -1.47 5.70 -8.16
N ASP A 127 -2.58 5.58 -8.87
CA ASP A 127 -3.86 5.20 -8.31
C ASP A 127 -4.10 3.71 -8.48
N VAL A 128 -4.69 3.08 -7.46
CA VAL A 128 -5.11 1.67 -7.49
C VAL A 128 -6.62 1.64 -7.31
N PRO A 129 -7.38 1.73 -8.40
CA PRO A 129 -8.83 1.64 -8.32
C PRO A 129 -9.27 0.24 -7.88
N ASN A 130 -10.45 0.17 -7.28
CA ASN A 130 -11.10 -1.08 -6.95
C ASN A 130 -12.07 -1.49 -8.05
N VAL A 131 -12.28 -2.78 -8.18
CA VAL A 131 -13.26 -3.41 -9.08
C VAL A 131 -14.29 -4.12 -8.22
N LEU A 132 -15.55 -3.84 -8.42
CA LEU A 132 -16.67 -4.53 -7.81
C LEU A 132 -16.82 -5.91 -8.43
N LEU A 133 -16.54 -6.93 -7.66
CA LEU A 133 -16.57 -8.33 -8.06
C LEU A 133 -17.73 -9.08 -7.42
N ILE A 134 -18.29 -10.02 -8.17
CA ILE A 134 -19.27 -10.98 -7.68
C ILE A 134 -18.87 -12.40 -8.07
N ASN A 135 -19.31 -13.39 -7.26
CA ASN A 135 -19.15 -14.80 -7.62
C ASN A 135 -20.32 -15.25 -8.50
N PRO A 136 -20.10 -15.55 -9.81
CA PRO A 136 -21.17 -15.95 -10.72
C PRO A 136 -21.80 -17.30 -10.41
N LYS A 137 -21.16 -18.14 -9.57
CA LYS A 137 -21.74 -19.41 -9.13
C LYS A 137 -22.76 -19.21 -8.01
N LYS A 138 -22.53 -18.21 -7.13
CA LYS A 138 -23.45 -17.87 -6.04
C LYS A 138 -24.61 -17.02 -6.55
N HIS A 139 -24.34 -16.10 -7.46
CA HIS A 139 -25.31 -15.14 -7.99
C HIS A 139 -25.30 -15.15 -9.54
N PRO A 140 -25.77 -16.22 -10.16
CA PRO A 140 -25.80 -16.34 -11.62
C PRO A 140 -26.73 -15.32 -12.29
N GLU A 141 -27.70 -14.78 -11.56
CA GLU A 141 -28.65 -13.76 -12.00
C GLU A 141 -28.07 -12.34 -12.06
N ILE A 142 -26.97 -12.06 -11.32
CA ILE A 142 -26.38 -10.72 -11.25
C ILE A 142 -25.30 -10.58 -12.34
N LYS A 143 -25.58 -9.72 -13.34
CA LYS A 143 -24.68 -9.51 -14.49
C LYS A 143 -24.10 -8.10 -14.54
N ASN A 144 -24.69 -7.13 -13.83
CA ASN A 144 -24.31 -5.74 -13.81
C ASN A 144 -24.66 -5.09 -12.46
N CYS A 145 -24.23 -3.85 -12.26
CA CYS A 145 -24.48 -3.10 -11.03
C CYS A 145 -25.97 -2.94 -10.71
N GLY A 146 -26.80 -2.71 -11.75
CA GLY A 146 -28.25 -2.58 -11.59
C GLY A 146 -28.91 -3.86 -11.07
N ASP A 147 -28.43 -5.04 -11.48
CA ASP A 147 -28.93 -6.31 -10.97
C ASP A 147 -28.57 -6.48 -9.49
N LEU A 148 -27.32 -6.14 -9.10
CA LEU A 148 -26.92 -6.17 -7.70
C LEU A 148 -27.76 -5.23 -6.85
N LEU A 149 -27.97 -4.00 -7.30
CA LEU A 149 -28.80 -3.02 -6.56
C LEU A 149 -30.23 -3.49 -6.39
N ARG A 150 -30.85 -4.11 -7.43
CA ARG A 150 -32.20 -4.69 -7.31
C ARG A 150 -32.24 -5.83 -6.29
N ALA A 151 -31.25 -6.74 -6.35
CA ALA A 151 -31.18 -7.88 -5.42
C ALA A 151 -31.00 -7.43 -3.96
N VAL A 152 -30.10 -6.46 -3.71
CA VAL A 152 -29.87 -5.92 -2.36
C VAL A 152 -31.12 -5.19 -1.83
N ARG A 153 -31.75 -4.36 -2.66
CA ARG A 153 -32.97 -3.64 -2.26
C ARG A 153 -34.17 -4.56 -1.97
N ALA A 154 -34.24 -5.71 -2.63
CA ALA A 154 -35.26 -6.71 -2.37
C ALA A 154 -35.08 -7.42 -1.02
N LYS A 155 -33.86 -7.42 -0.47
CA LYS A 155 -33.50 -8.11 0.79
C LYS A 155 -32.51 -7.24 1.60
N PRO A 156 -32.94 -6.12 2.19
CA PRO A 156 -32.04 -5.25 2.96
C PRO A 156 -31.35 -6.01 4.09
N GLY A 157 -30.06 -5.75 4.31
CA GLY A 157 -29.24 -6.40 5.34
C GLY A 157 -28.87 -7.88 5.09
N ALA A 158 -29.37 -8.49 3.99
CA ALA A 158 -29.06 -9.90 3.69
C ALA A 158 -27.75 -10.08 2.90
N PHE A 159 -27.35 -9.06 2.15
CA PHE A 159 -26.09 -9.10 1.38
C PHE A 159 -24.91 -8.64 2.22
N ASN A 160 -23.80 -9.35 2.09
CA ASN A 160 -22.56 -9.02 2.76
C ASN A 160 -21.39 -8.85 1.76
N TYR A 161 -20.36 -8.15 2.21
CA TYR A 161 -19.18 -7.94 1.40
C TYR A 161 -17.89 -8.13 2.20
N SER A 162 -16.85 -8.65 1.53
CA SER A 162 -15.52 -8.73 2.13
C SER A 162 -14.72 -7.44 1.93
N SER A 163 -13.76 -7.23 2.82
CA SER A 163 -12.72 -6.20 2.66
C SER A 163 -11.37 -6.73 3.11
N THR A 164 -10.31 -6.01 2.78
CA THR A 164 -8.95 -6.31 3.24
C THR A 164 -8.66 -5.81 4.65
N GLY A 165 -9.68 -5.29 5.34
CA GLY A 165 -9.64 -4.77 6.71
C GLY A 165 -10.35 -3.43 6.85
N ASN A 166 -10.65 -3.07 8.09
CA ASN A 166 -11.28 -1.79 8.42
C ASN A 166 -10.40 -0.61 7.94
N GLY A 167 -11.01 0.38 7.29
CA GLY A 167 -10.31 1.57 6.76
C GLY A 167 -9.57 1.35 5.45
N ALA A 168 -9.43 0.12 4.96
CA ALA A 168 -8.85 -0.13 3.65
C ALA A 168 -9.74 0.42 2.52
N SER A 169 -9.15 0.75 1.36
CA SER A 169 -9.90 1.23 0.18
C SER A 169 -11.03 0.28 -0.21
N THR A 170 -10.82 -1.02 -0.05
CA THR A 170 -11.80 -2.07 -0.34
C THR A 170 -13.03 -2.02 0.59
N HIS A 171 -12.86 -1.61 1.87
CA HIS A 171 -13.96 -1.35 2.80
C HIS A 171 -14.70 -0.08 2.41
N LEU A 172 -13.95 1.02 2.22
CA LEU A 172 -14.56 2.34 2.03
C LEU A 172 -15.24 2.48 0.67
N SER A 173 -14.76 1.82 -0.37
CA SER A 173 -15.46 1.76 -1.66
C SER A 173 -16.85 1.13 -1.52
N ALA A 174 -16.96 0.04 -0.76
CA ALA A 174 -18.26 -0.59 -0.52
C ALA A 174 -19.16 0.27 0.39
N ALA A 175 -18.60 0.90 1.43
CA ALA A 175 -19.34 1.79 2.31
C ALA A 175 -19.86 3.05 1.57
N GLN A 176 -19.03 3.65 0.70
CA GLN A 176 -19.42 4.75 -0.16
C GLN A 176 -20.51 4.34 -1.16
N PHE A 177 -20.34 3.19 -1.81
CA PHE A 177 -21.33 2.62 -2.71
C PHE A 177 -22.67 2.41 -2.02
N ALA A 178 -22.66 1.81 -0.81
CA ALA A 178 -23.86 1.60 -0.02
C ALA A 178 -24.57 2.92 0.33
N ASN A 179 -23.80 3.91 0.78
CA ASN A 179 -24.34 5.23 1.14
C ASN A 179 -24.92 5.94 -0.07
N ALA A 180 -24.21 5.96 -1.20
CA ALA A 180 -24.68 6.60 -2.44
C ALA A 180 -25.93 5.92 -3.02
N ALA A 181 -25.97 4.58 -3.00
CA ALA A 181 -27.10 3.81 -3.49
C ALA A 181 -28.25 3.67 -2.49
N LYS A 182 -28.06 4.13 -1.25
CA LYS A 182 -29.00 4.01 -0.11
C LYS A 182 -29.42 2.55 0.09
N ILE A 183 -28.45 1.63 0.20
CA ILE A 183 -28.66 0.22 0.39
C ILE A 183 -28.05 -0.24 1.73
N ASP A 184 -28.66 -1.27 2.31
CA ASP A 184 -28.20 -1.88 3.56
C ASP A 184 -27.42 -3.18 3.25
N ILE A 185 -26.13 -3.23 3.63
CA ILE A 185 -25.21 -4.33 3.39
C ILE A 185 -24.29 -4.55 4.59
N VAL A 186 -23.89 -5.78 4.83
CA VAL A 186 -23.09 -6.16 6.00
C VAL A 186 -21.60 -6.25 5.64
N HIS A 187 -20.76 -5.57 6.40
CA HIS A 187 -19.30 -5.63 6.24
C HIS A 187 -18.69 -6.84 6.97
N VAL A 188 -17.87 -7.62 6.24
CA VAL A 188 -17.09 -8.74 6.78
C VAL A 188 -15.59 -8.47 6.54
N PRO A 189 -14.85 -7.97 7.54
CA PRO A 189 -13.42 -7.66 7.38
C PRO A 189 -12.55 -8.92 7.43
N TYR A 190 -11.58 -9.01 6.51
CA TYR A 190 -10.56 -10.06 6.47
C TYR A 190 -9.15 -9.49 6.67
N ARG A 191 -8.20 -10.33 7.05
CA ARG A 191 -6.79 -9.95 7.22
C ARG A 191 -6.06 -9.95 5.88
N GLY A 192 -6.52 -9.10 4.95
CA GLY A 192 -5.90 -8.90 3.64
C GLY A 192 -6.67 -9.55 2.48
N GLN A 193 -6.09 -9.43 1.29
CA GLN A 193 -6.77 -9.74 0.03
C GLN A 193 -7.01 -11.22 -0.23
N GLY A 194 -6.04 -12.08 0.11
CA GLY A 194 -6.15 -13.52 -0.11
C GLY A 194 -7.38 -14.12 0.57
N PRO A 195 -7.51 -13.99 1.92
CA PRO A 195 -8.70 -14.44 2.65
C PRO A 195 -10.00 -13.80 2.16
N ALA A 196 -10.02 -12.49 1.86
CA ALA A 196 -11.20 -11.80 1.35
C ALA A 196 -11.67 -12.34 0.00
N MET A 197 -10.73 -12.63 -0.91
CA MET A 197 -11.02 -13.23 -2.20
C MET A 197 -11.47 -14.69 -2.08
N SER A 198 -10.85 -15.46 -1.17
CA SER A 198 -11.27 -16.84 -0.90
C SER A 198 -12.70 -16.90 -0.40
N ALA A 199 -13.10 -16.00 0.49
CA ALA A 199 -14.46 -15.88 0.97
C ALA A 199 -15.47 -15.56 -0.15
N LEU A 200 -15.10 -14.66 -1.08
CA LEU A 200 -15.93 -14.39 -2.26
C LEU A 200 -16.08 -15.64 -3.15
N LEU A 201 -14.98 -16.31 -3.44
CA LEU A 201 -14.98 -17.50 -4.32
C LEU A 201 -15.67 -18.70 -3.65
N GLY A 202 -15.57 -18.81 -2.32
CA GLY A 202 -16.28 -19.84 -1.52
C GLY A 202 -17.77 -19.58 -1.37
N GLY A 203 -18.21 -18.34 -1.60
CA GLY A 203 -19.60 -17.93 -1.42
C GLY A 203 -19.95 -17.52 0.01
N ASP A 204 -18.96 -17.36 0.90
CA ASP A 204 -19.16 -16.86 2.27
C ASP A 204 -19.63 -15.40 2.26
N VAL A 205 -19.20 -14.63 1.27
CA VAL A 205 -19.65 -13.26 1.02
C VAL A 205 -20.24 -13.13 -0.39
N ASP A 206 -21.03 -12.05 -0.61
CA ASP A 206 -21.76 -11.86 -1.86
C ASP A 206 -20.95 -11.08 -2.89
N PHE A 207 -20.23 -10.06 -2.46
CA PHE A 207 -19.41 -9.24 -3.35
C PHE A 207 -18.15 -8.69 -2.66
N PHE A 208 -17.25 -8.14 -3.47
CA PHE A 208 -15.97 -7.60 -2.99
C PHE A 208 -15.49 -6.47 -3.91
N PHE A 209 -15.23 -5.30 -3.35
CA PHE A 209 -14.47 -4.26 -4.02
C PHE A 209 -12.98 -4.59 -3.92
N ASN A 210 -12.43 -5.23 -4.93
CA ASN A 210 -11.03 -5.69 -4.92
C ASN A 210 -10.12 -4.77 -5.71
N GLN A 211 -8.88 -4.62 -5.28
CA GLN A 211 -7.88 -3.85 -6.02
C GLN A 211 -7.72 -4.36 -7.46
N SER A 212 -7.51 -3.44 -8.41
CA SER A 212 -7.63 -3.71 -9.85
C SER A 212 -6.76 -4.86 -10.36
N ALA A 213 -5.47 -4.92 -9.99
CA ALA A 213 -4.56 -5.92 -10.55
C ALA A 213 -5.02 -7.37 -10.28
N PRO A 214 -5.25 -7.80 -9.02
CA PRO A 214 -5.77 -9.13 -8.74
C PRO A 214 -7.23 -9.34 -9.14
N ALA A 215 -8.05 -8.28 -9.20
CA ALA A 215 -9.40 -8.35 -9.72
C ALA A 215 -9.39 -8.73 -11.21
N ILE A 216 -8.59 -8.03 -12.02
CA ILE A 216 -8.41 -8.31 -13.46
C ILE A 216 -7.97 -9.76 -13.67
N ALA A 217 -7.01 -10.25 -12.90
CA ALA A 217 -6.56 -11.64 -12.98
C ALA A 217 -7.69 -12.65 -12.68
N SER A 218 -8.54 -12.36 -11.70
CA SER A 218 -9.68 -13.22 -11.35
C SER A 218 -10.76 -13.20 -12.42
N VAL A 219 -11.08 -12.04 -12.99
CA VAL A 219 -12.07 -11.88 -14.07
C VAL A 219 -11.60 -12.57 -15.35
N LYS A 220 -10.35 -12.31 -15.78
CA LYS A 220 -9.76 -12.99 -16.96
C LYS A 220 -9.66 -14.50 -16.80
N GLY A 221 -9.49 -14.97 -15.56
CA GLY A 221 -9.53 -16.40 -15.22
C GLY A 221 -10.94 -16.99 -15.08
N GLY A 222 -12.00 -16.24 -15.38
CA GLY A 222 -13.40 -16.70 -15.34
C GLY A 222 -13.92 -17.04 -13.95
N ARG A 223 -13.22 -16.63 -12.88
CA ARG A 223 -13.58 -16.96 -11.49
C ARG A 223 -14.58 -16.00 -10.89
N THR A 224 -14.57 -14.75 -11.31
CA THR A 224 -15.46 -13.68 -10.86
C THR A 224 -15.96 -12.88 -12.06
N VAL A 225 -17.09 -12.19 -11.87
CA VAL A 225 -17.61 -11.18 -12.81
C VAL A 225 -17.35 -9.80 -12.21
N ALA A 226 -16.83 -8.87 -13.03
CA ALA A 226 -16.69 -7.47 -12.69
C ALA A 226 -17.99 -6.72 -13.03
N LEU A 227 -18.51 -5.97 -12.07
CA LEU A 227 -19.76 -5.22 -12.27
C LEU A 227 -19.51 -3.71 -12.49
N ALA A 228 -18.45 -3.15 -11.86
CA ALA A 228 -18.06 -1.76 -12.00
C ALA A 228 -16.61 -1.53 -11.52
N VAL A 229 -16.02 -0.38 -11.87
CA VAL A 229 -14.71 0.08 -11.40
C VAL A 229 -14.86 1.43 -10.68
N THR A 230 -14.00 1.69 -9.68
CA THR A 230 -14.07 2.94 -8.90
C THR A 230 -13.25 4.08 -9.50
N SER A 231 -12.50 3.84 -10.58
CA SER A 231 -11.79 4.89 -11.31
C SER A 231 -12.77 5.84 -12.03
N PRO A 232 -12.37 7.10 -12.29
CA PRO A 232 -13.20 8.03 -13.03
C PRO A 232 -13.40 7.64 -14.51
N GLN A 233 -12.56 6.71 -15.00
CA GLN A 233 -12.64 6.14 -16.36
C GLN A 233 -12.57 4.64 -16.29
N ARG A 234 -13.11 3.95 -17.31
CA ARG A 234 -13.01 2.50 -17.45
C ARG A 234 -11.56 2.06 -17.53
N LEU A 235 -11.25 0.90 -17.00
CA LEU A 235 -9.91 0.34 -17.07
C LEU A 235 -9.62 -0.20 -18.48
N ALA A 236 -8.48 0.14 -19.04
CA ALA A 236 -8.06 -0.39 -20.36
C ALA A 236 -7.99 -1.92 -20.40
N ALA A 237 -7.77 -2.57 -19.26
CA ALA A 237 -7.74 -4.03 -19.15
C ALA A 237 -9.14 -4.68 -19.05
N LEU A 238 -10.19 -3.89 -18.80
CA LEU A 238 -11.62 -4.27 -18.67
C LEU A 238 -12.50 -3.19 -19.30
N PRO A 239 -12.39 -2.94 -20.61
CA PRO A 239 -13.07 -1.80 -21.26
C PRO A 239 -14.59 -1.93 -21.28
N GLU A 240 -15.10 -3.16 -21.14
CA GLU A 240 -16.54 -3.48 -21.09
C GLU A 240 -17.15 -3.18 -19.70
N VAL A 241 -16.32 -3.06 -18.66
CA VAL A 241 -16.80 -2.82 -17.29
C VAL A 241 -16.99 -1.33 -17.05
N PRO A 242 -18.22 -0.88 -16.72
CA PRO A 242 -18.49 0.53 -16.48
C PRO A 242 -17.83 1.05 -15.21
N THR A 243 -17.75 2.36 -15.07
CA THR A 243 -17.42 2.98 -13.78
C THR A 243 -18.62 2.94 -12.83
N VAL A 244 -18.37 3.09 -11.53
CA VAL A 244 -19.46 3.22 -10.54
C VAL A 244 -20.31 4.49 -10.80
N ALA A 245 -19.73 5.50 -11.45
CA ALA A 245 -20.40 6.77 -11.76
C ALA A 245 -21.33 6.68 -13.00
N GLU A 246 -21.06 5.78 -13.95
CA GLU A 246 -21.97 5.46 -15.07
C GLU A 246 -23.21 4.70 -14.61
#